data_7435b08c865db0c3e7b74da5a78865e7
#
_entry.id   7435b08c865db0c3e7b74da5a78865e7
#
_cell.length_a   1.000
_cell.length_b   1.000
_cell.length_c   1.000
_cell.angle_alpha   90.00
_cell.angle_beta   90.00
_cell.angle_gamma   90.00
#
_symmetry.space_group_name_H-M   'P 1'
#
loop_
_entity.id
_entity.type
_entity.pdbx_description
1 polymer ?
#
loop_
_entity_poly.entity_id
_entity_poly.type
_entity_poly.pdbx_seq_one_letter_code
_entity_poly.pdbx_strand_id
1 'polypeptide(L)'
;MTSIDKIYGLVLSGGKSTRMGKDKGLIEYHGIPQRDYIYNLLNEVCDETFISIRKDQVPEIPKEYQVIIDDDIFRGPYNGILSAHQKYPNVSWLVLACDLPLISIEALKELISARNSNKLATAFALKENPLPEPLCAIWEAEGLKKSVAYMNSQQGSCPRKFLINNDVELVFPTDEKVLLNANSETDYQEALKIVAQ
;
A
#
# COMPACT_ATOMS: atom_id res chain seq x y z
N MET A 1 -13.84 -20.85 6.36
CA MET A 1 -12.87 -19.77 6.63
C MET A 1 -13.67 -18.56 7.09
N THR A 2 -13.42 -18.06 8.28
CA THR A 2 -14.04 -16.84 8.77
C THR A 2 -13.46 -15.65 7.97
N SER A 3 -14.24 -14.58 7.76
CA SER A 3 -13.81 -13.39 7.00
C SER A 3 -12.53 -12.72 7.53
N ILE A 4 -12.12 -13.05 8.75
CA ILE A 4 -10.94 -12.53 9.44
C ILE A 4 -9.62 -13.07 8.85
N ASP A 5 -9.65 -14.20 8.14
CA ASP A 5 -8.45 -14.82 7.56
C ASP A 5 -8.10 -14.30 6.16
N LYS A 6 -9.02 -13.58 5.50
CA LYS A 6 -8.81 -13.05 4.15
C LYS A 6 -7.90 -11.84 4.14
N ILE A 7 -6.99 -11.82 3.18
CA ILE A 7 -6.15 -10.67 2.86
C ILE A 7 -6.53 -10.17 1.48
N TYR A 8 -7.01 -8.94 1.40
CA TYR A 8 -7.24 -8.26 0.12
C TYR A 8 -6.06 -7.35 -0.21
N GLY A 9 -5.69 -7.29 -1.47
CA GLY A 9 -4.64 -6.40 -1.98
C GLY A 9 -5.21 -5.03 -2.34
N LEU A 10 -4.49 -3.97 -1.98
CA LEU A 10 -4.85 -2.60 -2.30
C LEU A 10 -3.67 -1.85 -2.91
N VAL A 11 -3.77 -1.52 -4.19
CA VAL A 11 -2.84 -0.61 -4.86
C VAL A 11 -3.31 0.83 -4.64
N LEU A 12 -2.49 1.68 -4.01
CA LEU A 12 -2.81 3.10 -3.85
C LEU A 12 -2.34 3.91 -5.06
N SER A 13 -3.25 4.24 -5.95
CA SER A 13 -3.00 5.04 -7.17
C SER A 13 -3.75 6.37 -7.23
N GLY A 14 -4.52 6.73 -6.19
CA GLY A 14 -5.33 7.96 -6.12
C GLY A 14 -4.56 9.26 -5.82
N GLY A 15 -3.26 9.20 -5.52
CA GLY A 15 -2.46 10.36 -5.12
C GLY A 15 -2.32 11.41 -6.21
N LYS A 16 -2.48 12.70 -5.87
CA LYS A 16 -2.13 13.82 -6.76
C LYS A 16 -0.62 13.98 -6.79
N SER A 17 0.07 13.28 -7.70
CA SER A 17 1.52 13.42 -7.89
C SER A 17 1.85 14.70 -8.63
N THR A 18 2.02 15.80 -7.89
CA THR A 18 2.35 17.10 -8.48
C THR A 18 3.86 17.32 -8.66
N ARG A 19 4.71 16.51 -8.00
CA ARG A 19 6.17 16.72 -7.98
C ARG A 19 6.90 16.24 -9.23
N MET A 20 6.38 15.22 -9.93
CA MET A 20 6.97 14.68 -11.17
C MET A 20 6.16 15.02 -12.42
N GLY A 21 5.07 15.82 -12.31
CA GLY A 21 4.21 16.20 -13.42
C GLY A 21 3.46 15.05 -14.10
N LYS A 22 3.65 13.81 -13.63
CA LYS A 22 3.01 12.59 -14.13
C LYS A 22 2.38 11.81 -12.98
N ASP A 23 1.33 11.05 -13.30
CA ASP A 23 0.76 10.08 -12.37
C ASP A 23 1.79 8.97 -12.10
N LYS A 24 2.18 8.77 -10.84
CA LYS A 24 3.17 7.76 -10.45
C LYS A 24 2.74 6.34 -10.82
N GLY A 25 1.44 6.08 -10.83
CA GLY A 25 0.90 4.79 -11.23
C GLY A 25 1.11 4.45 -12.71
N LEU A 26 1.37 5.47 -13.55
CA LEU A 26 1.62 5.32 -14.99
C LEU A 26 3.12 5.26 -15.35
N ILE A 27 4.02 5.41 -14.39
CA ILE A 27 5.46 5.28 -14.64
C ILE A 27 5.77 3.81 -14.89
N GLU A 28 6.56 3.53 -15.93
CA GLU A 28 6.94 2.18 -16.31
C GLU A 28 8.38 1.88 -15.85
N TYR A 29 8.52 1.03 -14.84
CA TYR A 29 9.82 0.49 -14.40
C TYR A 29 10.05 -0.91 -14.97
N HIS A 30 8.99 -1.68 -15.17
CA HIS A 30 8.99 -3.09 -15.59
C HIS A 30 8.39 -3.29 -16.99
N GLY A 31 8.35 -2.24 -17.85
CA GLY A 31 7.76 -2.30 -19.19
C GLY A 31 6.22 -2.26 -19.21
N ILE A 32 5.60 -2.08 -18.05
CA ILE A 32 4.17 -1.84 -17.85
C ILE A 32 3.97 -0.75 -16.79
N PRO A 33 2.81 -0.07 -16.72
CA PRO A 33 2.50 0.89 -15.69
C PRO A 33 2.71 0.31 -14.28
N GLN A 34 3.31 1.08 -13.38
CA GLN A 34 3.65 0.61 -12.02
C GLN A 34 2.42 0.13 -11.24
N ARG A 35 1.26 0.79 -11.41
CA ARG A 35 0.02 0.33 -10.77
C ARG A 35 -0.39 -1.07 -11.25
N ASP A 36 -0.18 -1.37 -12.52
CA ASP A 36 -0.53 -2.65 -13.12
C ASP A 36 0.45 -3.74 -12.67
N TYR A 37 1.74 -3.39 -12.59
CA TYR A 37 2.76 -4.27 -12.03
C TYR A 37 2.44 -4.66 -10.57
N ILE A 38 2.14 -3.68 -9.70
CA ILE A 38 1.79 -3.93 -8.30
C ILE A 38 0.48 -4.71 -8.19
N TYR A 39 -0.52 -4.40 -9.04
CA TYR A 39 -1.77 -5.15 -9.07
C TYR A 39 -1.54 -6.63 -9.36
N ASN A 40 -0.69 -6.93 -10.35
CA ASN A 40 -0.36 -8.31 -10.72
C ASN A 40 0.34 -9.03 -9.57
N LEU A 41 1.31 -8.40 -8.88
CA LEU A 41 1.98 -9.00 -7.72
C LEU A 41 0.98 -9.30 -6.58
N LEU A 42 0.09 -8.35 -6.27
CA LEU A 42 -0.93 -8.56 -5.23
C LEU A 42 -1.92 -9.67 -5.60
N ASN A 43 -2.28 -9.76 -6.88
CA ASN A 43 -3.22 -10.78 -7.38
C ASN A 43 -2.67 -12.22 -7.26
N GLU A 44 -1.34 -12.38 -7.16
CA GLU A 44 -0.71 -13.68 -6.92
C GLU A 44 -0.75 -14.13 -5.45
N VAL A 45 -0.91 -13.20 -4.51
CA VAL A 45 -0.75 -13.49 -3.07
C VAL A 45 -1.96 -13.14 -2.21
N CYS A 46 -2.94 -12.41 -2.75
CA CYS A 46 -4.14 -11.99 -2.05
C CYS A 46 -5.38 -12.72 -2.56
N ASP A 47 -6.42 -12.79 -1.71
CA ASP A 47 -7.72 -13.42 -2.08
C ASP A 47 -8.47 -12.61 -3.16
N GLU A 48 -8.36 -11.28 -3.10
CA GLU A 48 -8.93 -10.31 -4.04
C GLU A 48 -7.98 -9.11 -4.12
N THR A 49 -7.94 -8.42 -5.27
CA THR A 49 -7.08 -7.24 -5.45
C THR A 49 -7.84 -6.07 -6.03
N PHE A 50 -7.57 -4.88 -5.52
CA PHE A 50 -8.23 -3.65 -5.89
C PHE A 50 -7.22 -2.53 -6.14
N ILE A 51 -7.59 -1.58 -7.03
CA ILE A 51 -6.86 -0.33 -7.20
C ILE A 51 -7.70 0.79 -6.57
N SER A 52 -7.14 1.51 -5.60
CA SER A 52 -7.71 2.73 -5.04
C SER A 52 -7.38 3.90 -5.96
N ILE A 53 -8.41 4.59 -6.43
CA ILE A 53 -8.32 5.67 -7.42
C ILE A 53 -9.27 6.82 -7.08
N ARG A 54 -8.97 7.99 -7.58
CA ARG A 54 -9.92 9.10 -7.62
C ARG A 54 -10.98 8.86 -8.69
N LYS A 55 -12.13 9.49 -8.54
CA LYS A 55 -13.26 9.38 -9.47
C LYS A 55 -12.91 9.80 -10.91
N ASP A 56 -12.02 10.79 -11.05
CA ASP A 56 -11.58 11.27 -12.36
C ASP A 56 -10.67 10.28 -13.12
N GLN A 57 -10.04 9.32 -12.43
CA GLN A 57 -9.19 8.30 -13.02
C GLN A 57 -9.95 7.06 -13.54
N VAL A 58 -11.23 6.91 -13.22
CA VAL A 58 -12.03 5.71 -13.62
C VAL A 58 -11.95 5.40 -15.12
N PRO A 59 -12.00 6.39 -16.05
CA PRO A 59 -11.89 6.10 -17.49
C PRO A 59 -10.53 5.55 -17.93
N GLU A 60 -9.48 5.72 -17.11
CA GLU A 60 -8.10 5.32 -17.41
C GLU A 60 -7.76 3.91 -16.92
N ILE A 61 -8.65 3.30 -16.15
CA ILE A 61 -8.43 1.97 -15.58
C ILE A 61 -9.04 0.91 -16.49
N PRO A 62 -8.28 -0.14 -16.87
CA PRO A 62 -8.80 -1.29 -17.58
C PRO A 62 -9.99 -1.92 -16.85
N LYS A 63 -11.02 -2.33 -17.59
CA LYS A 63 -12.29 -2.82 -17.03
C LYS A 63 -12.16 -4.15 -16.28
N GLU A 64 -11.11 -4.89 -16.53
CA GLU A 64 -10.77 -6.14 -15.85
C GLU A 64 -10.27 -5.93 -14.42
N TYR A 65 -9.84 -4.71 -14.06
CA TYR A 65 -9.37 -4.42 -12.72
C TYR A 65 -10.53 -4.06 -11.78
N GLN A 66 -10.48 -4.57 -10.58
CA GLN A 66 -11.39 -4.16 -9.53
C GLN A 66 -10.94 -2.82 -8.94
N VAL A 67 -11.86 -1.90 -8.77
CA VAL A 67 -11.55 -0.55 -8.28
C VAL A 67 -12.30 -0.21 -6.99
N ILE A 68 -11.63 0.60 -6.18
CA ILE A 68 -12.23 1.33 -5.07
C ILE A 68 -12.06 2.82 -5.37
N ILE A 69 -13.18 3.53 -5.48
CA ILE A 69 -13.17 4.98 -5.66
C ILE A 69 -13.00 5.61 -4.29
N ASP A 70 -12.01 6.48 -4.16
CA ASP A 70 -11.72 7.21 -2.93
C ASP A 70 -12.89 8.14 -2.58
N ASP A 71 -13.35 8.11 -1.33
CA ASP A 71 -14.54 8.86 -0.88
C ASP A 71 -14.26 10.34 -0.62
N ASP A 72 -13.01 10.81 -0.71
CA ASP A 72 -12.55 12.17 -0.40
C ASP A 72 -12.90 12.67 1.02
N ILE A 73 -13.21 11.76 1.94
CA ILE A 73 -13.53 12.05 3.34
C ILE A 73 -12.26 12.18 4.18
N PHE A 74 -11.24 11.38 3.85
CA PHE A 74 -10.00 11.33 4.59
C PHE A 74 -8.88 12.07 3.84
N ARG A 75 -7.77 12.35 4.53
CA ARG A 75 -6.62 13.05 3.92
C ARG A 75 -5.46 12.10 3.62
N GLY A 76 -4.75 12.41 2.53
CA GLY A 76 -3.53 11.68 2.15
C GLY A 76 -3.79 10.20 1.88
N PRO A 77 -2.81 9.32 2.16
CA PRO A 77 -2.93 7.89 1.89
C PRO A 77 -4.07 7.19 2.64
N TYR A 78 -4.50 7.74 3.78
CA TYR A 78 -5.66 7.22 4.50
C TYR A 78 -6.95 7.26 3.66
N ASN A 79 -7.05 8.18 2.69
CA ASN A 79 -8.26 8.27 1.89
C ASN A 79 -8.53 6.93 1.17
N GLY A 80 -7.57 6.41 0.42
CA GLY A 80 -7.70 5.11 -0.25
C GLY A 80 -7.84 3.94 0.71
N ILE A 81 -6.99 3.89 1.75
CA ILE A 81 -7.00 2.79 2.72
C ILE A 81 -8.35 2.68 3.45
N LEU A 82 -8.88 3.81 3.93
CA LEU A 82 -10.11 3.79 4.71
C LEU A 82 -11.36 3.69 3.83
N SER A 83 -11.33 4.19 2.58
CA SER A 83 -12.39 3.91 1.59
C SER A 83 -12.49 2.40 1.32
N ALA A 84 -11.35 1.72 1.20
CA ALA A 84 -11.32 0.26 1.06
C ALA A 84 -11.89 -0.45 2.28
N HIS A 85 -11.49 -0.04 3.48
CA HIS A 85 -12.03 -0.59 4.73
C HIS A 85 -13.52 -0.36 4.89
N GLN A 86 -14.04 0.80 4.54
CA GLN A 86 -15.48 1.08 4.60
C GLN A 86 -16.28 0.14 3.68
N LYS A 87 -15.73 -0.17 2.50
CA LYS A 87 -16.38 -1.07 1.54
C LYS A 87 -16.31 -2.54 1.99
N TYR A 88 -15.20 -2.94 2.61
CA TYR A 88 -14.96 -4.31 3.11
C TYR A 88 -14.40 -4.27 4.55
N PRO A 89 -15.26 -4.05 5.56
CA PRO A 89 -14.81 -3.74 6.93
C PRO A 89 -14.25 -4.94 7.71
N ASN A 90 -14.43 -6.17 7.21
CA ASN A 90 -14.10 -7.39 7.92
C ASN A 90 -12.92 -8.15 7.29
N VAL A 91 -12.14 -7.52 6.42
CA VAL A 91 -10.97 -8.11 5.79
C VAL A 91 -9.72 -7.33 6.16
N SER A 92 -8.57 -8.00 6.12
CA SER A 92 -7.28 -7.34 6.25
C SER A 92 -6.80 -6.89 4.87
N TRP A 93 -6.04 -5.81 4.82
CA TRP A 93 -5.58 -5.21 3.58
C TRP A 93 -4.06 -5.21 3.48
N LEU A 94 -3.51 -5.86 2.47
CA LEU A 94 -2.11 -5.67 2.06
C LEU A 94 -2.05 -4.44 1.15
N VAL A 95 -1.55 -3.35 1.71
CA VAL A 95 -1.50 -2.04 1.07
C VAL A 95 -0.15 -1.80 0.43
N LEU A 96 -0.13 -1.41 -0.85
CA LEU A 96 1.06 -0.99 -1.57
C LEU A 96 0.83 0.34 -2.29
N ALA A 97 1.82 1.24 -2.18
CA ALA A 97 1.85 2.48 -2.96
C ALA A 97 2.64 2.31 -4.26
N CYS A 98 2.29 3.10 -5.29
CA CYS A 98 2.95 3.08 -6.60
C CYS A 98 4.37 3.69 -6.61
N ASP A 99 4.90 4.14 -5.48
CA ASP A 99 6.24 4.68 -5.37
C ASP A 99 7.30 3.69 -4.86
N LEU A 100 6.97 2.40 -4.85
CA LEU A 100 7.86 1.29 -4.48
C LEU A 100 8.21 0.45 -5.74
N PRO A 101 9.10 0.92 -6.62
CA PRO A 101 9.39 0.26 -7.90
C PRO A 101 10.10 -1.08 -7.76
N LEU A 102 10.78 -1.33 -6.63
CA LEU A 102 11.58 -2.53 -6.41
C LEU A 102 10.86 -3.58 -5.57
N ILE A 103 9.57 -3.37 -5.25
CA ILE A 103 8.79 -4.38 -4.54
C ILE A 103 8.70 -5.67 -5.37
N SER A 104 8.90 -6.82 -4.73
CA SER A 104 8.91 -8.12 -5.40
C SER A 104 7.92 -9.09 -4.76
N ILE A 105 7.63 -10.16 -5.50
CA ILE A 105 6.75 -11.22 -5.01
C ILE A 105 7.34 -11.94 -3.79
N GLU A 106 8.67 -12.07 -3.73
CA GLU A 106 9.39 -12.69 -2.61
C GLU A 106 9.20 -11.85 -1.35
N ALA A 107 9.34 -10.52 -1.45
CA ALA A 107 9.12 -9.61 -0.34
C ALA A 107 7.66 -9.66 0.15
N LEU A 108 6.68 -9.73 -0.75
CA LEU A 108 5.28 -9.87 -0.36
C LEU A 108 5.00 -11.19 0.37
N LYS A 109 5.58 -12.29 -0.11
CA LYS A 109 5.48 -13.59 0.57
C LYS A 109 6.14 -13.57 1.94
N GLU A 110 7.28 -12.89 2.08
CA GLU A 110 7.96 -12.69 3.37
C GLU A 110 7.06 -11.91 4.35
N LEU A 111 6.47 -10.80 3.91
CA LEU A 111 5.55 -10.00 4.73
C LEU A 111 4.31 -10.80 5.17
N ILE A 112 3.68 -11.53 4.24
CA ILE A 112 2.52 -12.38 4.52
C ILE A 112 2.88 -13.51 5.49
N SER A 113 4.03 -14.14 5.32
CA SER A 113 4.51 -15.21 6.19
C SER A 113 4.77 -14.74 7.63
N ALA A 114 5.18 -13.48 7.77
CA ALA A 114 5.43 -12.85 9.07
C ALA A 114 4.17 -12.16 9.67
N ARG A 115 3.00 -12.25 9.00
CA ARG A 115 1.76 -11.64 9.48
C ARG A 115 1.42 -12.07 10.90
N ASN A 116 1.11 -11.08 11.74
CA ASN A 116 0.62 -11.29 13.10
C ASN A 116 -0.78 -10.68 13.27
N SER A 117 -1.81 -11.51 13.08
CA SER A 117 -3.21 -11.07 13.16
C SER A 117 -3.68 -10.64 14.57
N ASN A 118 -2.85 -10.84 15.60
CA ASN A 118 -3.11 -10.32 16.96
C ASN A 118 -2.67 -8.86 17.12
N LYS A 119 -1.92 -8.31 16.16
CA LYS A 119 -1.49 -6.93 16.11
C LYS A 119 -2.44 -6.09 15.26
N LEU A 120 -2.27 -4.76 15.24
CA LEU A 120 -3.11 -3.88 14.42
C LEU A 120 -2.64 -3.82 12.95
N ALA A 121 -1.38 -4.11 12.73
CA ALA A 121 -0.78 -4.24 11.41
C ALA A 121 0.52 -5.05 11.49
N THR A 122 0.95 -5.58 10.35
CA THR A 122 2.29 -6.11 10.10
C THR A 122 2.91 -5.25 9.01
N ALA A 123 4.00 -4.54 9.29
CA ALA A 123 4.58 -3.57 8.38
C ALA A 123 6.08 -3.81 8.16
N PHE A 124 6.55 -3.59 6.95
CA PHE A 124 7.98 -3.51 6.72
C PHE A 124 8.60 -2.29 7.38
N ALA A 125 9.87 -2.44 7.79
CA ALA A 125 10.72 -1.39 8.32
C ALA A 125 12.18 -1.63 7.92
N LEU A 126 12.99 -0.57 7.89
CA LEU A 126 14.44 -0.69 7.70
C LEU A 126 15.13 -0.97 9.04
N LYS A 127 16.17 -1.81 9.05
CA LYS A 127 16.92 -2.14 10.28
C LYS A 127 17.59 -0.94 10.91
N GLU A 128 18.14 -0.04 10.08
CA GLU A 128 18.82 1.18 10.56
C GLU A 128 17.84 2.23 11.08
N ASN A 129 16.59 2.22 10.61
CA ASN A 129 15.55 3.14 11.03
C ASN A 129 14.22 2.37 11.13
N PRO A 130 13.93 1.72 12.27
CA PRO A 130 12.82 0.79 12.43
C PRO A 130 11.45 1.49 12.55
N LEU A 131 11.15 2.36 11.60
CA LEU A 131 9.85 2.99 11.47
C LEU A 131 8.97 2.19 10.51
N PRO A 132 7.71 1.89 10.88
CA PRO A 132 6.81 1.14 10.01
C PRO A 132 6.54 1.88 8.70
N GLU A 133 6.57 1.14 7.58
CA GLU A 133 6.15 1.67 6.28
C GLU A 133 4.64 1.39 6.07
N PRO A 134 3.78 2.37 6.28
CA PRO A 134 2.33 2.16 6.27
C PRO A 134 1.78 1.81 4.90
N LEU A 135 2.54 2.11 3.84
CA LEU A 135 2.15 1.88 2.44
C LEU A 135 2.88 0.66 1.85
N CYS A 136 3.47 -0.16 2.73
CA CYS A 136 3.94 -1.51 2.46
C CYS A 136 3.68 -2.35 3.72
N ALA A 137 2.39 -2.62 3.99
CA ALA A 137 1.94 -3.22 5.24
C ALA A 137 0.64 -4.00 5.07
N ILE A 138 0.47 -5.03 5.90
CA ILE A 138 -0.82 -5.69 6.12
C ILE A 138 -1.52 -4.97 7.27
N TRP A 139 -2.63 -4.33 6.99
CA TRP A 139 -3.49 -3.67 7.96
C TRP A 139 -4.60 -4.62 8.37
N GLU A 140 -4.68 -4.95 9.64
CA GLU A 140 -5.77 -5.77 10.15
C GLU A 140 -7.08 -4.97 10.25
N ALA A 141 -8.22 -5.64 10.12
CA ALA A 141 -9.54 -4.99 10.16
C ALA A 141 -9.73 -4.16 11.45
N GLU A 142 -9.30 -4.67 12.60
CA GLU A 142 -9.37 -3.94 13.87
C GLU A 142 -8.41 -2.74 13.90
N GLY A 143 -7.24 -2.83 13.26
CA GLY A 143 -6.29 -1.72 13.10
C GLY A 143 -6.89 -0.59 12.28
N LEU A 144 -7.58 -0.90 11.18
CA LEU A 144 -8.26 0.08 10.34
C LEU A 144 -9.44 0.73 11.05
N LYS A 145 -10.24 -0.05 11.79
CA LYS A 145 -11.31 0.48 12.63
C LYS A 145 -10.79 1.47 13.68
N LYS A 146 -9.67 1.17 14.35
CA LYS A 146 -9.01 2.10 15.27
C LYS A 146 -8.45 3.32 14.55
N SER A 147 -7.94 3.17 13.31
CA SER A 147 -7.48 4.28 12.49
C SER A 147 -8.60 5.27 12.16
N VAL A 148 -9.82 4.81 11.89
CA VAL A 148 -10.99 5.68 11.70
C VAL A 148 -11.26 6.50 12.96
N ALA A 149 -11.25 5.86 14.14
CA ALA A 149 -11.44 6.56 15.42
C ALA A 149 -10.32 7.59 15.67
N TYR A 150 -9.05 7.24 15.38
CA TYR A 150 -7.91 8.14 15.48
C TYR A 150 -8.05 9.38 14.60
N MET A 151 -8.47 9.21 13.34
CA MET A 151 -8.72 10.33 12.41
C MET A 151 -9.84 11.24 12.91
N ASN A 152 -10.94 10.67 13.40
CA ASN A 152 -12.10 11.43 13.91
C ASN A 152 -11.79 12.20 15.20
N SER A 153 -10.82 11.74 16.00
CA SER A 153 -10.38 12.44 17.22
C SER A 153 -9.44 13.62 16.95
N GLN A 154 -9.16 13.96 15.69
CA GLN A 154 -8.24 15.02 15.27
C GLN A 154 -6.78 14.85 15.77
N GLN A 155 -6.39 13.66 16.20
CA GLN A 155 -5.02 13.38 16.65
C GLN A 155 -3.99 13.36 15.52
N GLY A 156 -4.46 13.29 14.27
CA GLY A 156 -3.62 13.38 13.08
C GLY A 156 -4.13 12.57 11.89
N SER A 157 -3.53 12.82 10.72
CA SER A 157 -3.89 12.17 9.45
C SER A 157 -2.71 11.37 8.85
N CYS A 158 -1.70 11.04 9.66
CA CYS A 158 -0.51 10.34 9.20
C CYS A 158 -0.59 8.85 9.58
N PRO A 159 -0.71 7.92 8.61
CA PRO A 159 -0.76 6.49 8.88
C PRO A 159 0.48 5.98 9.63
N ARG A 160 1.68 6.46 9.28
CA ARG A 160 2.92 6.09 9.96
C ARG A 160 2.90 6.46 11.44
N LYS A 161 2.41 7.68 11.78
CA LYS A 161 2.31 8.10 13.18
C LYS A 161 1.33 7.24 13.96
N PHE A 162 0.25 6.81 13.33
CA PHE A 162 -0.68 5.85 13.95
C PHE A 162 0.03 4.53 14.25
N LEU A 163 0.75 3.94 13.29
CA LEU A 163 1.45 2.67 13.49
C LEU A 163 2.53 2.76 14.56
N ILE A 164 3.32 3.86 14.60
CA ILE A 164 4.36 4.07 15.62
C ILE A 164 3.79 4.08 17.05
N ASN A 165 2.58 4.61 17.22
CA ASN A 165 1.96 4.77 18.55
C ASN A 165 1.06 3.59 18.94
N ASN A 166 1.05 2.52 18.17
CA ASN A 166 0.19 1.36 18.40
C ASN A 166 0.98 0.05 18.32
N ASP A 167 0.31 -1.03 18.73
CA ASP A 167 0.91 -2.36 18.74
C ASP A 167 0.89 -2.97 17.33
N VAL A 168 2.04 -2.93 16.67
CA VAL A 168 2.26 -3.45 15.31
C VAL A 168 3.42 -4.43 15.26
N GLU A 169 3.40 -5.35 14.30
CA GLU A 169 4.52 -6.23 13.99
C GLU A 169 5.43 -5.54 12.99
N LEU A 170 6.73 -5.45 13.30
CA LEU A 170 7.73 -4.93 12.36
C LEU A 170 8.49 -6.10 11.72
N VAL A 171 8.55 -6.09 10.41
CA VAL A 171 9.28 -7.06 9.60
C VAL A 171 10.41 -6.34 8.87
N PHE A 172 11.61 -6.90 8.91
CA PHE A 172 12.76 -6.35 8.21
C PHE A 172 13.01 -7.19 6.97
N PRO A 173 12.73 -6.66 5.77
CA PRO A 173 12.85 -7.45 4.55
C PRO A 173 14.28 -7.93 4.31
N THR A 174 14.42 -9.10 3.72
CA THR A 174 15.73 -9.68 3.38
C THR A 174 16.49 -8.77 2.42
N ASP A 175 15.82 -8.20 1.42
CA ASP A 175 16.34 -7.13 0.57
C ASP A 175 15.67 -5.79 0.94
N GLU A 176 16.39 -4.93 1.66
CA GLU A 176 15.86 -3.61 2.06
C GLU A 176 15.62 -2.65 0.90
N LYS A 177 16.17 -2.93 -0.31
CA LYS A 177 15.91 -2.12 -1.51
C LYS A 177 14.44 -2.11 -1.92
N VAL A 178 13.67 -3.13 -1.54
CA VAL A 178 12.21 -3.19 -1.81
C VAL A 178 11.45 -2.00 -1.22
N LEU A 179 12.02 -1.31 -0.23
CA LEU A 179 11.46 -0.12 0.40
C LEU A 179 12.00 1.20 -0.21
N LEU A 180 12.75 1.14 -1.31
CA LEU A 180 13.19 2.33 -2.03
C LEU A 180 11.98 3.07 -2.59
N ASN A 181 11.77 4.32 -2.13
CA ASN A 181 10.69 5.18 -2.59
C ASN A 181 11.17 6.07 -3.73
N ALA A 182 10.60 5.92 -4.92
CA ALA A 182 10.90 6.77 -6.07
C ALA A 182 10.03 8.05 -6.04
N ASN A 183 10.58 9.12 -5.46
CA ASN A 183 9.90 10.40 -5.29
C ASN A 183 10.48 11.52 -6.15
N SER A 184 11.66 11.31 -6.74
CA SER A 184 12.39 12.26 -7.58
C SER A 184 12.86 11.59 -8.87
N GLU A 185 13.29 12.42 -9.86
CA GLU A 185 13.90 11.92 -11.08
C GLU A 185 15.17 11.10 -10.80
N THR A 186 15.95 11.47 -9.78
CA THR A 186 17.14 10.73 -9.37
C THR A 186 16.78 9.33 -8.89
N ASP A 187 15.74 9.21 -8.03
CA ASP A 187 15.27 7.93 -7.53
C ASP A 187 14.73 7.05 -8.67
N TYR A 188 14.05 7.67 -9.65
CA TYR A 188 13.57 6.98 -10.84
C TYR A 188 14.71 6.36 -11.63
N GLN A 189 15.75 7.14 -11.91
CA GLN A 189 16.93 6.65 -12.65
C GLN A 189 17.70 5.57 -11.89
N GLU A 190 17.75 5.65 -10.56
CA GLU A 190 18.34 4.62 -9.71
C GLU A 190 17.52 3.33 -9.76
N ALA A 191 16.21 3.43 -9.61
CA ALA A 191 15.31 2.28 -9.70
C ALA A 191 15.43 1.56 -11.04
N LEU A 192 15.45 2.30 -12.16
CA LEU A 192 15.62 1.71 -13.51
C LEU A 192 16.94 0.95 -13.66
N LYS A 193 18.04 1.45 -13.08
CA LYS A 193 19.33 0.76 -13.13
C LYS A 193 19.29 -0.58 -12.36
N ILE A 194 18.54 -0.63 -11.27
CA ILE A 194 18.42 -1.85 -10.46
C ILE A 194 17.51 -2.86 -11.16
N VAL A 195 16.36 -2.41 -11.72
CA VAL A 195 15.42 -3.28 -12.43
C VAL A 195 16.03 -3.88 -13.71
N ALA A 196 17.00 -3.20 -14.34
CA ALA A 196 17.65 -3.67 -15.57
C ALA A 196 18.78 -4.72 -15.34
N GLN A 197 19.10 -5.04 -14.08
CA GLN A 197 20.13 -6.04 -13.69
C GLN A 197 19.52 -7.44 -13.53
#